data_eeac9b5f0a0a1b52fca919fac7a808fe
#
_entry.id   eeac9b5f0a0a1b52fca919fac7a808fe
#
_cell.length_a   1.000
_cell.length_b   1.000
_cell.length_c   1.000
_cell.angle_alpha   90.00
_cell.angle_beta   90.00
_cell.angle_gamma   90.00
#
_symmetry.space_group_name_H-M   'P 1'
#
loop_
_entity.id
_entity.type
_entity.pdbx_description
1 polymer ?
#
loop_
_entity_poly.entity_id
_entity_poly.type
_entity_poly.pdbx_seq_one_letter_code
_entity_poly.pdbx_strand_id
1 'polypeptide(L)'
;AIVQTTENEILIRDSIRSSSLSILADMKSSFSKIGEKFGLNYEFSGGYPSWEKKENSTLQKYANKVYKELTGKEFENIIVHAGLECGAIYEKYPNLELISFGPDIRGAHTPQENLSIPSTERVYNFTLKLIEEIAKN
;
A
#
# COMPACT_ATOMS: atom_id res chain seq x y z
N ALA A 1 7.27 13.80 -10.93
CA ALA A 1 7.48 13.75 -12.39
C ALA A 1 8.96 13.79 -12.72
N ILE A 2 9.36 13.06 -13.76
CA ILE A 2 10.69 13.13 -14.37
C ILE A 2 10.48 13.67 -15.78
N VAL A 3 11.22 14.70 -16.16
CA VAL A 3 11.18 15.29 -17.50
C VAL A 3 12.54 15.10 -18.15
N GLN A 4 12.56 14.49 -19.34
CA GLN A 4 13.75 14.31 -20.15
C GLN A 4 13.51 14.97 -21.50
N THR A 5 14.42 15.82 -21.92
CA THR A 5 14.33 16.57 -23.19
C THR A 5 15.52 16.21 -24.08
N THR A 6 15.24 15.87 -25.31
CA THR A 6 16.22 15.71 -26.38
C THR A 6 15.95 16.75 -27.46
N GLU A 7 16.72 16.75 -28.56
CA GLU A 7 16.48 17.66 -29.67
C GLU A 7 15.10 17.48 -30.36
N ASN A 8 14.54 16.26 -30.30
CA ASN A 8 13.33 15.90 -31.04
C ASN A 8 12.19 15.44 -30.16
N GLU A 9 12.38 15.28 -28.86
CA GLU A 9 11.41 14.66 -27.98
C GLU A 9 11.44 15.24 -26.55
N ILE A 10 10.28 15.35 -25.95
CA ILE A 10 10.12 15.59 -24.51
C ILE A 10 9.40 14.40 -23.93
N LEU A 11 10.05 13.66 -23.04
CA LEU A 11 9.47 12.55 -22.31
C LEU A 11 9.14 13.00 -20.88
N ILE A 12 7.87 12.86 -20.50
CA ILE A 12 7.40 13.11 -19.13
C ILE A 12 6.96 11.78 -18.53
N ARG A 13 7.61 11.39 -17.44
CA ARG A 13 7.20 10.22 -16.62
C ARG A 13 6.64 10.70 -15.32
N ASP A 14 5.44 10.26 -15.00
CA ASP A 14 4.79 10.53 -13.73
C ASP A 14 4.26 9.27 -13.09
N SER A 15 4.05 9.31 -11.77
CA SER A 15 3.51 8.21 -11.00
C SER A 15 2.24 8.69 -10.31
N ILE A 16 1.11 8.13 -10.73
CA ILE A 16 -0.18 8.37 -10.09
C ILE A 16 -0.48 7.24 -9.13
N ARG A 17 -1.03 7.57 -7.95
CA ARG A 17 -1.39 6.61 -6.92
C ARG A 17 -2.68 7.03 -6.24
N SER A 18 -3.49 6.04 -5.89
CA SER A 18 -4.69 6.23 -5.08
C SER A 18 -4.97 4.96 -4.31
N SER A 19 -5.53 5.08 -3.11
CA SER A 19 -6.09 3.94 -2.38
C SER A 19 -7.44 3.49 -2.97
N SER A 20 -8.12 4.35 -3.73
CA SER A 20 -9.38 4.04 -4.40
C SER A 20 -9.17 3.69 -5.87
N LEU A 21 -9.72 2.54 -6.29
CA LEU A 21 -9.69 2.08 -7.68
C LEU A 21 -10.44 3.02 -8.61
N SER A 22 -11.60 3.56 -8.18
CA SER A 22 -12.38 4.50 -8.96
C SER A 22 -11.64 5.80 -9.22
N ILE A 23 -11.04 6.38 -8.18
CA ILE A 23 -10.24 7.60 -8.31
C ILE A 23 -9.02 7.37 -9.22
N LEU A 24 -8.38 6.22 -9.10
CA LEU A 24 -7.25 5.88 -9.99
C LEU A 24 -7.68 5.78 -11.45
N ALA A 25 -8.86 5.20 -11.72
CA ALA A 25 -9.43 5.14 -13.06
C ALA A 25 -9.75 6.54 -13.61
N ASP A 26 -10.33 7.41 -12.80
CA ASP A 26 -10.64 8.80 -13.17
C ASP A 26 -9.36 9.60 -13.46
N MET A 27 -8.32 9.42 -12.67
CA MET A 27 -7.02 10.02 -12.92
C MET A 27 -6.44 9.57 -14.27
N LYS A 28 -6.42 8.26 -14.55
CA LYS A 28 -5.97 7.72 -15.84
C LYS A 28 -6.79 8.29 -17.00
N SER A 29 -8.12 8.34 -16.88
CA SER A 29 -9.01 8.94 -17.88
C SER A 29 -8.67 10.42 -18.13
N SER A 30 -8.36 11.17 -17.08
CA SER A 30 -7.97 12.57 -17.18
C SER A 30 -6.65 12.76 -17.93
N PHE A 31 -5.66 11.93 -17.64
CA PHE A 31 -4.38 11.94 -18.37
C PHE A 31 -4.56 11.56 -19.84
N SER A 32 -5.39 10.55 -20.15
CA SER A 32 -5.72 10.16 -21.52
C SER A 32 -6.34 11.34 -22.29
N LYS A 33 -7.34 12.02 -21.71
CA LYS A 33 -7.97 13.19 -22.34
C LYS A 33 -7.00 14.34 -22.62
N ILE A 34 -6.03 14.55 -21.72
CA ILE A 34 -4.96 15.54 -21.94
C ILE A 34 -4.08 15.11 -23.11
N GLY A 35 -3.63 13.84 -23.12
CA GLY A 35 -2.86 13.28 -24.21
C GLY A 35 -3.55 13.45 -25.57
N GLU A 36 -4.80 13.04 -25.65
CA GLU A 36 -5.62 13.19 -26.87
C GLU A 36 -5.78 14.65 -27.30
N LYS A 37 -6.10 15.54 -26.34
CA LYS A 37 -6.29 16.97 -26.62
C LYS A 37 -5.05 17.63 -27.23
N PHE A 38 -3.88 17.22 -26.79
CA PHE A 38 -2.62 17.81 -27.24
C PHE A 38 -1.85 16.96 -28.26
N GLY A 39 -2.43 15.86 -28.74
CA GLY A 39 -1.80 14.96 -29.71
C GLY A 39 -0.54 14.29 -29.18
N LEU A 40 -0.49 13.98 -27.88
CA LEU A 40 0.66 13.35 -27.23
C LEU A 40 0.54 11.83 -27.30
N ASN A 41 1.67 11.15 -27.47
CA ASN A 41 1.74 9.71 -27.24
C ASN A 41 1.80 9.46 -25.72
N TYR A 42 0.96 8.55 -25.22
CA TYR A 42 0.96 8.21 -23.80
C TYR A 42 0.74 6.72 -23.58
N GLU A 43 1.29 6.20 -22.51
CA GLU A 43 1.05 4.84 -22.05
C GLU A 43 0.94 4.80 -20.51
N PHE A 44 0.22 3.80 -20.03
CA PHE A 44 0.18 3.47 -18.60
C PHE A 44 0.85 2.13 -18.38
N SER A 45 1.91 2.12 -17.60
CA SER A 45 2.70 0.93 -17.34
C SER A 45 3.06 0.80 -15.86
N GLY A 46 3.37 -0.40 -15.41
CA GLY A 46 3.96 -0.69 -14.12
C GLY A 46 3.12 -0.22 -12.95
N GLY A 47 1.97 -0.83 -12.70
CA GLY A 47 1.10 -0.48 -11.58
C GLY A 47 1.06 -1.55 -10.51
N TYR A 48 0.94 -1.12 -9.24
CA TYR A 48 0.42 -1.97 -8.17
C TYR A 48 -1.08 -1.73 -8.03
N PRO A 49 -1.88 -2.78 -7.83
CA PRO A 49 -3.30 -2.65 -7.56
C PRO A 49 -3.54 -1.81 -6.29
N SER A 50 -4.55 -0.96 -6.32
CA SER A 50 -5.00 -0.25 -5.13
C SER A 50 -5.59 -1.25 -4.15
N TRP A 51 -5.38 -0.99 -2.86
CA TRP A 51 -5.99 -1.74 -1.78
C TRP A 51 -6.79 -0.78 -0.91
N GLU A 52 -8.10 -0.87 -1.04
CA GLU A 52 -9.02 -0.03 -0.28
C GLU A 52 -9.19 -0.57 1.14
N LYS A 53 -9.27 0.34 2.10
CA LYS A 53 -9.58 -0.01 3.48
C LYS A 53 -11.00 -0.59 3.55
N LYS A 54 -11.12 -1.81 4.07
CA LYS A 54 -12.42 -2.42 4.36
C LYS A 54 -12.96 -1.85 5.67
N GLU A 55 -14.10 -1.17 5.61
CA GLU A 55 -14.78 -0.75 6.82
C GLU A 55 -15.35 -1.96 7.57
N ASN A 56 -15.34 -1.89 8.90
CA ASN A 56 -15.83 -2.95 9.79
C ASN A 56 -15.12 -4.31 9.65
N SER A 57 -13.87 -4.34 9.21
CA SER A 57 -13.08 -5.56 9.14
C SER A 57 -12.96 -6.22 10.52
N THR A 58 -13.33 -7.50 10.57
CA THR A 58 -13.20 -8.33 11.77
C THR A 58 -11.73 -8.56 12.12
N LEU A 59 -10.90 -8.77 11.11
CA LEU A 59 -9.45 -8.90 11.27
C LEU A 59 -8.83 -7.65 11.90
N GLN A 60 -9.24 -6.45 11.48
CA GLN A 60 -8.77 -5.20 12.08
C GLN A 60 -9.21 -5.07 13.55
N LYS A 61 -10.43 -5.51 13.89
CA LYS A 61 -10.91 -5.50 15.27
C LYS A 61 -10.06 -6.41 16.16
N TYR A 62 -9.76 -7.63 15.71
CA TYR A 62 -8.88 -8.54 16.43
C TYR A 62 -7.46 -7.98 16.57
N ALA A 63 -6.91 -7.44 15.49
CA ALA A 63 -5.60 -6.83 15.52
C ALA A 63 -5.52 -5.66 16.51
N ASN A 64 -6.52 -4.77 16.52
CA ASN A 64 -6.54 -3.64 17.45
C ASN A 64 -6.69 -4.11 18.91
N LYS A 65 -7.53 -5.12 19.16
CA LYS A 65 -7.68 -5.72 20.48
C LYS A 65 -6.34 -6.23 21.00
N VAL A 66 -5.66 -7.08 20.21
CA VAL A 66 -4.38 -7.68 20.58
C VAL A 66 -3.30 -6.60 20.75
N TYR A 67 -3.25 -5.61 19.86
CA TYR A 67 -2.30 -4.52 19.98
C TYR A 67 -2.50 -3.70 21.24
N LYS A 68 -3.76 -3.40 21.58
CA LYS A 68 -4.12 -2.70 22.81
C LYS A 68 -3.75 -3.50 24.08
N GLU A 69 -3.96 -4.81 24.06
CA GLU A 69 -3.55 -5.70 25.16
C GLU A 69 -2.02 -5.69 25.37
N LEU A 70 -1.25 -5.66 24.28
CA LEU A 70 0.22 -5.69 24.34
C LEU A 70 0.85 -4.33 24.67
N THR A 71 0.24 -3.24 24.24
CA THR A 71 0.87 -1.91 24.26
C THR A 71 0.13 -0.88 25.11
N GLY A 72 -1.12 -1.15 25.48
CA GLY A 72 -2.02 -0.17 26.11
C GLY A 72 -2.56 0.89 25.16
N LYS A 73 -2.28 0.81 23.86
CA LYS A 73 -2.64 1.80 22.83
C LYS A 73 -3.45 1.16 21.71
N GLU A 74 -4.22 1.98 21.02
CA GLU A 74 -4.83 1.57 19.74
C GLU A 74 -3.84 1.81 18.61
N PHE A 75 -3.87 0.95 17.57
CA PHE A 75 -3.03 1.17 16.41
C PHE A 75 -3.65 2.23 15.47
N GLU A 76 -2.80 2.91 14.73
CA GLU A 76 -3.23 3.82 13.69
C GLU A 76 -3.22 3.11 12.33
N ASN A 77 -4.29 3.33 11.56
CA ASN A 77 -4.30 2.95 10.16
C ASN A 77 -3.70 4.09 9.34
N ILE A 78 -2.65 3.80 8.62
CA ILE A 78 -1.98 4.78 7.74
C ILE A 78 -2.16 4.40 6.27
N ILE A 79 -2.26 5.40 5.42
CA ILE A 79 -2.22 5.24 3.98
C ILE A 79 -0.78 5.49 3.54
N VAL A 80 -0.19 4.52 2.86
CA VAL A 80 1.17 4.63 2.34
C VAL A 80 1.17 4.72 0.82
N HIS A 81 2.06 5.54 0.26
CA HIS A 81 2.29 5.64 -1.17
C HIS A 81 3.29 4.57 -1.64
N ALA A 82 2.96 3.31 -1.38
CA ALA A 82 3.77 2.17 -1.76
C ALA A 82 2.89 1.09 -2.41
N GLY A 83 3.48 0.26 -3.26
CA GLY A 83 2.86 -0.97 -3.70
C GLY A 83 2.99 -2.00 -2.57
N LEU A 84 1.87 -2.52 -2.11
CA LEU A 84 1.84 -3.57 -1.09
C LEU A 84 1.32 -4.88 -1.70
N GLU A 85 1.86 -6.00 -1.25
CA GLU A 85 1.43 -7.34 -1.65
C GLU A 85 -0.06 -7.56 -1.40
N CYS A 86 -0.61 -6.94 -0.36
CA CYS A 86 -2.04 -6.97 -0.06
C CYS A 86 -2.88 -6.43 -1.23
N GLY A 87 -2.40 -5.47 -2.01
CA GLY A 87 -3.08 -5.00 -3.22
C GLY A 87 -3.21 -6.10 -4.26
N ALA A 88 -2.13 -6.83 -4.53
CA ALA A 88 -2.12 -7.93 -5.49
C ALA A 88 -3.00 -9.12 -5.04
N ILE A 89 -3.04 -9.38 -3.73
CA ILE A 89 -3.92 -10.40 -3.15
C ILE A 89 -5.38 -9.95 -3.24
N TYR A 90 -5.67 -8.70 -2.89
CA TYR A 90 -7.00 -8.13 -2.91
C TYR A 90 -7.62 -8.10 -4.31
N GLU A 91 -6.82 -7.80 -5.34
CA GLU A 91 -7.27 -7.84 -6.74
C GLU A 91 -7.82 -9.21 -7.14
N LYS A 92 -7.20 -10.29 -6.66
CA LYS A 92 -7.61 -11.67 -6.94
C LYS A 92 -8.71 -12.18 -6.00
N TYR A 93 -8.70 -11.71 -4.76
CA TYR A 93 -9.57 -12.18 -3.70
C TYR A 93 -10.19 -11.00 -2.93
N PRO A 94 -11.12 -10.24 -3.54
CA PRO A 94 -11.64 -9.00 -2.96
C PRO A 94 -12.48 -9.20 -1.69
N ASN A 95 -12.86 -10.44 -1.41
CA ASN A 95 -13.60 -10.78 -0.19
C ASN A 95 -12.70 -11.04 1.03
N LEU A 96 -11.39 -11.19 0.84
CA LEU A 96 -10.46 -11.37 1.95
C LEU A 96 -10.35 -10.11 2.79
N GLU A 97 -10.22 -10.32 4.08
CA GLU A 97 -9.79 -9.27 5.01
C GLU A 97 -8.27 -9.30 5.12
N LEU A 98 -7.66 -8.16 4.91
CA LEU A 98 -6.22 -8.03 4.84
C LEU A 98 -5.74 -6.91 5.78
N ILE A 99 -4.62 -7.13 6.41
CA ILE A 99 -3.86 -6.10 7.13
C ILE A 99 -2.38 -6.23 6.75
N SER A 100 -1.69 -5.10 6.71
CA SER A 100 -0.24 -5.05 6.53
C SER A 100 0.39 -4.40 7.74
N PHE A 101 1.38 -5.04 8.31
CA PHE A 101 2.18 -4.53 9.42
C PHE A 101 3.56 -5.17 9.36
N GLY A 102 4.53 -4.55 10.02
CA GLY A 102 5.89 -5.08 10.01
C GLY A 102 6.78 -4.38 11.02
N PRO A 103 8.03 -4.84 11.16
CA PRO A 103 9.02 -4.23 12.02
C PRO A 103 9.52 -2.89 11.48
N ASP A 104 10.23 -2.14 12.33
CA ASP A 104 10.83 -0.87 11.96
C ASP A 104 12.02 -1.10 11.03
N ILE A 105 11.90 -0.62 9.80
CA ILE A 105 12.95 -0.65 8.77
C ILE A 105 13.40 0.78 8.51
N ARG A 106 14.71 0.98 8.38
CA ARG A 106 15.31 2.25 8.01
C ARG A 106 16.13 2.09 6.74
N GLY A 107 16.16 3.13 5.92
CA GLY A 107 16.90 3.14 4.67
C GLY A 107 16.42 2.09 3.67
N ALA A 108 15.13 1.77 3.65
CA ALA A 108 14.54 0.81 2.71
C ALA A 108 14.95 1.11 1.27
N HIS A 109 15.29 0.06 0.51
CA HIS A 109 15.74 0.14 -0.87
C HIS A 109 17.12 0.82 -1.08
N THR A 110 17.92 0.90 -0.03
CA THR A 110 19.29 1.42 -0.10
C THR A 110 20.32 0.41 0.45
N PRO A 111 21.62 0.55 0.14
CA PRO A 111 22.66 -0.27 0.75
C PRO A 111 22.78 -0.13 2.27
N GLN A 112 22.16 0.91 2.86
CA GLN A 112 22.13 1.16 4.31
C GLN A 112 20.86 0.62 4.98
N GLU A 113 20.06 -0.15 4.25
CA GLU A 113 18.85 -0.75 4.82
C GLU A 113 19.17 -1.58 6.05
N ASN A 114 18.42 -1.33 7.11
CA ASN A 114 18.57 -2.05 8.36
C ASN A 114 17.22 -2.26 9.05
N LEU A 115 17.16 -3.32 9.83
CA LEU A 115 15.99 -3.79 10.56
C LEU A 115 16.23 -3.68 12.07
N SER A 116 15.27 -3.19 12.81
CA SER A 116 15.29 -3.16 14.26
C SER A 116 14.95 -4.53 14.85
N ILE A 117 15.94 -5.22 15.42
CA ILE A 117 15.74 -6.53 16.08
C ILE A 117 14.67 -6.46 17.19
N PRO A 118 14.66 -5.47 18.10
CA PRO A 118 13.60 -5.37 19.11
C PRO A 118 12.21 -5.16 18.52
N SER A 119 12.08 -4.47 17.38
CA SER A 119 10.78 -4.32 16.73
C SER A 119 10.32 -5.60 16.06
N THR A 120 11.26 -6.40 15.54
CA THR A 120 10.94 -7.73 14.98
C THR A 120 10.38 -8.66 16.05
N GLU A 121 10.95 -8.66 17.23
CA GLU A 121 10.43 -9.44 18.37
C GLU A 121 9.01 -8.99 18.76
N ARG A 122 8.75 -7.68 18.81
CA ARG A 122 7.40 -7.17 19.11
C ARG A 122 6.39 -7.60 18.05
N VAL A 123 6.75 -7.50 16.76
CA VAL A 123 5.88 -7.90 15.65
C VAL A 123 5.63 -9.40 15.66
N TYR A 124 6.64 -10.21 15.96
CA TYR A 124 6.49 -11.66 16.10
C TYR A 124 5.50 -12.02 17.20
N ASN A 125 5.67 -11.45 18.40
CA ASN A 125 4.77 -11.68 19.52
C ASN A 125 3.34 -11.21 19.24
N PHE A 126 3.17 -10.07 18.58
CA PHE A 126 1.87 -9.59 18.10
C PHE A 126 1.25 -10.57 17.12
N THR A 127 2.01 -11.08 16.15
CA THR A 127 1.51 -12.04 15.14
C THR A 127 1.01 -13.32 15.78
N LEU A 128 1.77 -13.90 16.74
CA LEU A 128 1.35 -15.10 17.44
C LEU A 128 0.03 -14.88 18.17
N LYS A 129 -0.07 -13.80 18.95
CA LYS A 129 -1.30 -13.49 19.69
C LYS A 129 -2.48 -13.18 18.78
N LEU A 130 -2.25 -12.56 17.63
CA LEU A 130 -3.30 -12.32 16.65
C LEU A 130 -3.84 -13.63 16.07
N ILE A 131 -2.95 -14.57 15.72
CA ILE A 131 -3.36 -15.90 15.25
C ILE A 131 -4.16 -16.64 16.33
N GLU A 132 -3.71 -16.59 17.58
CA GLU A 132 -4.44 -17.19 18.70
C GLU A 132 -5.83 -16.55 18.89
N GLU A 133 -5.96 -15.24 18.72
CA GLU A 133 -7.25 -14.55 18.84
C GLU A 133 -8.19 -14.92 17.69
N ILE A 134 -7.69 -15.02 16.47
CA ILE A 134 -8.47 -15.46 15.31
C ILE A 134 -8.96 -16.90 15.49
N ALA A 135 -8.11 -17.77 16.02
CA ALA A 135 -8.43 -19.19 16.19
C ALA A 135 -9.50 -19.47 17.28
N LYS A 136 -9.77 -18.53 18.17
CA LYS A 136 -10.80 -18.62 19.20
C LYS A 136 -12.21 -18.29 18.72
N ASN A 137 -12.31 -17.65 17.55
CA ASN A 137 -13.56 -17.11 17.01
C ASN A 137 -13.87 -17.68 15.63
#